data_64fd5961af50ead5f89829e898f845f8
#
_entry.id   64fd5961af50ead5f89829e898f845f8
#
_cell.length_a   1.000
_cell.length_b   1.000
_cell.length_c   1.000
_cell.angle_alpha   90.00
_cell.angle_beta   90.00
_cell.angle_gamma   90.00
#
_symmetry.space_group_name_H-M   'P 1'
#
loop_
_entity.id
_entity.type
_entity.pdbx_description
1 polymer ?
#
loop_
_entity_poly.entity_id
_entity_poly.type
_entity_poly.pdbx_seq_one_letter_code
_entity_poly.pdbx_strand_id
1 'polypeptide(L)'
;MAASTHPPFDPELSAVLAALPADLQEPMTIEDIPARREQLTQLLPADDDALRREGSVELSERQIPGPGGAPDLSVLILRPARGQGPWPGVYHTHGGGMVMGTNRTGAEEMALWVGEIGAVAVSVEYRLAPEHPHPAPVEDCYAGLVWTAQHAEELGIDPARLIIAGASAGGGLAAGTALMARDRGGPALTHQILMCPMLDDRAVTPSSQELDREGVWDRTANLVGWTALLGDARGGPDVSPYAAPARAEDLTGLPATFIDVGSVETFRDEAIDYAARLSRAGVLVEFHLWPGGFHGFDMFAPQSALAQASRATRLGYVRRALG
;
A
#
# COMPACT_ATOMS: atom_id res chain seq x y z
N MET A 1 -33.13 -0.83 -15.76
CA MET A 1 -31.85 -0.90 -15.04
C MET A 1 -31.76 0.38 -14.23
N ALA A 2 -31.53 0.31 -12.92
CA ALA A 2 -31.22 1.51 -12.14
C ALA A 2 -29.92 2.10 -12.75
N ALA A 3 -29.82 3.42 -12.82
CA ALA A 3 -28.60 4.08 -13.26
C ALA A 3 -27.49 3.72 -12.24
N SER A 4 -26.30 3.39 -12.73
CA SER A 4 -25.13 3.20 -11.86
C SER A 4 -24.92 4.45 -11.01
N THR A 5 -24.60 4.28 -9.73
CA THR A 5 -24.38 5.39 -8.79
C THR A 5 -22.95 5.93 -8.87
N HIS A 6 -22.06 5.27 -9.61
CA HIS A 6 -20.65 5.64 -9.78
C HIS A 6 -20.35 6.00 -11.26
N PRO A 7 -19.22 6.69 -11.54
CA PRO A 7 -18.73 6.91 -12.89
C PRO A 7 -18.48 5.59 -13.65
N PRO A 8 -18.49 5.58 -14.98
CA PRO A 8 -18.16 4.37 -15.74
C PRO A 8 -16.70 3.97 -15.56
N PHE A 9 -16.42 2.66 -15.59
CA PHE A 9 -15.06 2.16 -15.74
C PHE A 9 -14.45 2.58 -17.07
N ASP A 10 -13.14 2.74 -17.11
CA ASP A 10 -12.41 2.88 -18.36
C ASP A 10 -12.67 1.65 -19.25
N PRO A 11 -12.85 1.81 -20.58
CA PRO A 11 -13.19 0.70 -21.48
C PRO A 11 -12.15 -0.44 -21.50
N GLU A 12 -10.83 -0.13 -21.47
CA GLU A 12 -9.79 -1.16 -21.41
C GLU A 12 -9.85 -1.90 -20.06
N LEU A 13 -10.11 -1.20 -18.96
CA LEU A 13 -10.22 -1.77 -17.63
C LEU A 13 -11.49 -2.60 -17.46
N SER A 14 -12.62 -2.18 -18.06
CA SER A 14 -13.87 -2.97 -18.07
C SER A 14 -13.66 -4.34 -18.72
N ALA A 15 -12.89 -4.41 -19.80
CA ALA A 15 -12.59 -5.66 -20.48
C ALA A 15 -11.76 -6.62 -19.60
N VAL A 16 -10.82 -6.08 -18.82
CA VAL A 16 -10.03 -6.86 -17.86
C VAL A 16 -10.91 -7.36 -16.71
N LEU A 17 -11.74 -6.50 -16.12
CA LEU A 17 -12.68 -6.91 -15.07
C LEU A 17 -13.60 -8.05 -15.52
N ALA A 18 -14.12 -7.98 -16.75
CA ALA A 18 -14.96 -9.03 -17.31
C ALA A 18 -14.23 -10.37 -17.55
N ALA A 19 -12.91 -10.34 -17.65
CA ALA A 19 -12.07 -11.52 -17.84
C ALA A 19 -11.53 -12.13 -16.54
N LEU A 20 -11.69 -11.44 -15.40
CA LEU A 20 -11.27 -11.98 -14.11
C LEU A 20 -12.09 -13.21 -13.72
N PRO A 21 -11.50 -14.18 -13.00
CA PRO A 21 -12.21 -15.33 -12.47
C PRO A 21 -13.47 -14.92 -11.70
N ALA A 22 -14.60 -15.61 -11.96
CA ALA A 22 -15.88 -15.27 -11.36
C ALA A 22 -15.88 -15.37 -9.82
N ASP A 23 -15.10 -16.29 -9.27
CA ASP A 23 -14.93 -16.49 -7.84
C ASP A 23 -14.26 -15.32 -7.11
N LEU A 24 -13.50 -14.48 -7.81
CA LEU A 24 -12.99 -13.21 -7.26
C LEU A 24 -14.08 -12.15 -7.07
N GLN A 25 -15.20 -12.28 -7.78
CA GLN A 25 -16.34 -11.38 -7.71
C GLN A 25 -17.41 -11.86 -6.70
N GLU A 26 -17.24 -13.06 -6.15
CA GLU A 26 -18.12 -13.56 -5.09
C GLU A 26 -17.86 -12.81 -3.77
N PRO A 27 -18.91 -12.49 -3.00
CA PRO A 27 -18.77 -11.83 -1.72
C PRO A 27 -17.82 -12.60 -0.79
N MET A 28 -16.83 -11.91 -0.23
CA MET A 28 -15.88 -12.49 0.72
C MET A 28 -16.47 -12.52 2.13
N THR A 29 -16.19 -13.56 2.90
CA THR A 29 -16.40 -13.62 4.35
C THR A 29 -15.06 -13.77 5.08
N ILE A 30 -15.06 -13.70 6.41
CA ILE A 30 -13.82 -13.91 7.21
C ILE A 30 -13.33 -15.37 7.05
N GLU A 31 -14.23 -16.31 6.95
CA GLU A 31 -13.94 -17.74 6.77
C GLU A 31 -13.30 -18.03 5.41
N ASP A 32 -13.55 -17.18 4.40
CA ASP A 32 -12.98 -17.32 3.06
C ASP A 32 -11.53 -16.81 2.96
N ILE A 33 -11.02 -16.08 3.93
CA ILE A 33 -9.69 -15.46 3.88
C ILE A 33 -8.59 -16.47 3.50
N PRO A 34 -8.50 -17.69 4.08
CA PRO A 34 -7.48 -18.66 3.67
C PRO A 34 -7.54 -19.03 2.19
N ALA A 35 -8.75 -19.26 1.66
CA ALA A 35 -8.95 -19.58 0.24
C ALA A 35 -8.60 -18.38 -0.65
N ARG A 36 -8.95 -17.15 -0.24
CA ARG A 36 -8.60 -15.92 -0.96
C ARG A 36 -7.09 -15.66 -0.99
N ARG A 37 -6.35 -16.00 0.07
CA ARG A 37 -4.88 -15.93 0.08
C ARG A 37 -4.29 -16.85 -0.99
N GLU A 38 -4.80 -18.07 -1.12
CA GLU A 38 -4.36 -19.03 -2.14
C GLU A 38 -4.70 -18.52 -3.56
N GLN A 39 -5.93 -18.04 -3.79
CA GLN A 39 -6.35 -17.46 -5.06
C GLN A 39 -5.47 -16.26 -5.47
N LEU A 40 -5.18 -15.35 -4.55
CA LEU A 40 -4.30 -14.20 -4.84
C LEU A 40 -2.89 -14.66 -5.23
N THR A 41 -2.35 -15.66 -4.54
CA THR A 41 -1.04 -16.23 -4.87
C THR A 41 -1.01 -16.88 -6.26
N GLN A 42 -2.12 -17.51 -6.68
CA GLN A 42 -2.24 -18.09 -8.01
C GLN A 42 -2.42 -17.04 -9.10
N LEU A 43 -3.15 -15.97 -8.82
CA LEU A 43 -3.42 -14.89 -9.76
C LEU A 43 -2.22 -13.96 -9.95
N LEU A 44 -1.51 -13.69 -8.87
CA LEU A 44 -0.33 -12.83 -8.82
C LEU A 44 0.83 -13.61 -8.20
N PRO A 45 1.38 -14.59 -8.94
CA PRO A 45 2.47 -15.40 -8.42
C PRO A 45 3.70 -14.54 -8.19
N ALA A 46 4.38 -14.78 -7.07
CA ALA A 46 5.68 -14.16 -6.83
C ALA A 46 6.68 -14.63 -7.89
N ASP A 47 7.19 -13.70 -8.68
CA ASP A 47 8.17 -13.96 -9.71
C ASP A 47 9.47 -13.21 -9.40
N ASP A 48 10.38 -13.87 -8.70
CA ASP A 48 11.67 -13.32 -8.35
C ASP A 48 12.52 -12.97 -9.60
N ASP A 49 12.31 -13.65 -10.74
CA ASP A 49 13.00 -13.31 -11.99
C ASP A 49 12.46 -12.01 -12.59
N ALA A 50 11.15 -11.78 -12.52
CA ALA A 50 10.57 -10.49 -12.88
C ALA A 50 11.10 -9.36 -11.98
N LEU A 51 11.22 -9.59 -10.67
CA LEU A 51 11.78 -8.61 -9.73
C LEU A 51 13.26 -8.30 -10.01
N ARG A 52 14.03 -9.27 -10.54
CA ARG A 52 15.44 -9.05 -10.93
C ARG A 52 15.61 -8.15 -12.16
N ARG A 53 14.55 -7.88 -12.92
CA ARG A 53 14.55 -6.97 -14.08
C ARG A 53 15.78 -7.18 -14.97
N GLU A 54 15.90 -8.38 -15.55
CA GLU A 54 17.03 -8.77 -16.44
C GLU A 54 18.42 -8.60 -15.76
N GLY A 55 18.50 -8.78 -14.45
CA GLY A 55 19.72 -8.70 -13.68
C GLY A 55 20.14 -7.27 -13.30
N SER A 56 19.28 -6.28 -13.43
CA SER A 56 19.52 -4.91 -12.96
C SER A 56 19.22 -4.73 -11.47
N VAL A 57 18.49 -5.67 -10.85
CA VAL A 57 18.12 -5.67 -9.43
C VAL A 57 18.59 -6.97 -8.76
N GLU A 58 19.26 -6.84 -7.63
CA GLU A 58 19.61 -7.93 -6.73
C GLU A 58 18.54 -8.08 -5.65
N LEU A 59 18.19 -9.34 -5.35
CA LEU A 59 17.24 -9.69 -4.30
C LEU A 59 17.96 -10.41 -3.16
N SER A 60 17.61 -10.07 -1.94
CA SER A 60 17.98 -10.83 -0.75
C SER A 60 16.85 -10.78 0.27
N GLU A 61 16.79 -11.76 1.16
CA GLU A 61 15.80 -11.83 2.23
C GLU A 61 16.50 -11.97 3.58
N ARG A 62 15.97 -11.30 4.60
CA ARG A 62 16.51 -11.34 5.96
C ARG A 62 15.41 -11.51 6.98
N GLN A 63 15.75 -12.23 8.05
CA GLN A 63 14.96 -12.23 9.28
C GLN A 63 15.44 -11.09 10.18
N ILE A 64 14.51 -10.32 10.71
CA ILE A 64 14.77 -9.19 11.60
C ILE A 64 13.94 -9.34 12.88
N PRO A 65 14.38 -8.81 14.02
CA PRO A 65 13.63 -8.93 15.25
C PRO A 65 12.24 -8.31 15.16
N GLY A 66 11.20 -9.06 15.56
CA GLY A 66 9.84 -8.54 15.68
C GLY A 66 9.68 -7.60 16.90
N PRO A 67 8.63 -6.76 16.92
CA PRO A 67 8.41 -5.80 18.00
C PRO A 67 8.04 -6.47 19.31
N GLY A 68 8.56 -5.97 20.44
CA GLY A 68 8.12 -6.37 21.78
C GLY A 68 8.23 -7.87 22.09
N GLY A 69 9.14 -8.60 21.46
CA GLY A 69 9.29 -10.06 21.62
C GLY A 69 8.33 -10.88 20.76
N ALA A 70 7.66 -10.26 19.78
CA ALA A 70 6.95 -10.98 18.72
C ALA A 70 7.93 -11.81 17.86
N PRO A 71 7.43 -12.77 17.08
CA PRO A 71 8.27 -13.53 16.14
C PRO A 71 9.07 -12.62 15.21
N ASP A 72 10.23 -13.12 14.75
CA ASP A 72 11.04 -12.44 13.74
C ASP A 72 10.21 -12.18 12.48
N LEU A 73 10.49 -11.03 11.84
CA LEU A 73 9.86 -10.61 10.59
C LEU A 73 10.80 -10.88 9.41
N SER A 74 10.25 -11.34 8.29
CA SER A 74 11.00 -11.39 7.04
C SER A 74 10.95 -10.03 6.34
N VAL A 75 12.08 -9.59 5.78
CA VAL A 75 12.16 -8.44 4.87
C VAL A 75 12.79 -8.85 3.56
N LEU A 76 12.14 -8.50 2.45
CA LEU A 76 12.70 -8.60 1.11
C LEU A 76 13.45 -7.32 0.80
N ILE A 77 14.71 -7.44 0.39
CA ILE A 77 15.59 -6.32 0.05
C ILE A 77 15.90 -6.36 -1.43
N LEU A 78 15.60 -5.26 -2.13
CA LEU A 78 15.89 -5.06 -3.53
C LEU A 78 16.97 -3.98 -3.66
N ARG A 79 18.05 -4.27 -4.38
CA ARG A 79 19.20 -3.35 -4.55
C ARG A 79 19.57 -3.21 -6.01
N PRO A 80 20.12 -2.06 -6.44
CA PRO A 80 20.77 -1.97 -7.75
C PRO A 80 21.92 -2.97 -7.86
N ALA A 81 21.94 -3.77 -8.92
CA ALA A 81 23.04 -4.72 -9.19
C ALA A 81 24.35 -4.03 -9.57
N ARG A 82 24.28 -2.74 -9.91
CA ARG A 82 25.43 -1.93 -10.33
C ARG A 82 25.40 -0.55 -9.70
N GLY A 83 26.57 0.08 -9.58
CA GLY A 83 26.71 1.41 -9.00
C GLY A 83 27.24 1.34 -7.56
N GLN A 84 27.41 2.50 -6.97
CA GLN A 84 27.87 2.66 -5.58
C GLN A 84 26.94 3.59 -4.84
N GLY A 85 26.50 3.17 -3.65
CA GLY A 85 25.70 3.99 -2.74
C GLY A 85 26.50 5.14 -2.09
N PRO A 86 25.92 5.86 -1.14
CA PRO A 86 24.61 5.53 -0.56
C PRO A 86 23.45 5.92 -1.50
N TRP A 87 22.47 5.01 -1.63
CA TRP A 87 21.28 5.21 -2.42
C TRP A 87 20.10 5.73 -1.58
N PRO A 88 19.10 6.37 -2.19
CA PRO A 88 17.82 6.58 -1.52
C PRO A 88 17.22 5.28 -1.04
N GLY A 89 16.50 5.33 0.10
CA GLY A 89 15.78 4.18 0.65
C GLY A 89 14.27 4.27 0.41
N VAL A 90 13.66 3.14 0.06
CA VAL A 90 12.22 2.96 -0.02
C VAL A 90 11.81 1.87 0.95
N TYR A 91 11.08 2.21 2.01
CA TYR A 91 10.45 1.23 2.87
C TYR A 91 9.05 0.92 2.35
N HIS A 92 8.75 -0.36 2.08
CA HIS A 92 7.51 -0.78 1.44
C HIS A 92 6.65 -1.64 2.35
N THR A 93 5.35 -1.35 2.36
CA THR A 93 4.30 -2.11 3.02
C THR A 93 3.30 -2.61 1.97
N HIS A 94 3.10 -3.92 1.89
CA HIS A 94 2.31 -4.55 0.83
C HIS A 94 0.81 -4.42 1.03
N GLY A 95 0.04 -4.50 -0.07
CA GLY A 95 -1.42 -4.53 -0.07
C GLY A 95 -2.01 -5.89 0.32
N GLY A 96 -3.35 -5.99 0.23
CA GLY A 96 -4.09 -7.22 0.51
C GLY A 96 -5.07 -7.13 1.67
N GLY A 97 -5.67 -5.96 1.93
CA GLY A 97 -6.71 -5.77 2.95
C GLY A 97 -6.27 -6.04 4.38
N MET A 98 -4.95 -6.09 4.65
CA MET A 98 -4.34 -6.51 5.92
C MET A 98 -4.62 -7.99 6.27
N VAL A 99 -5.24 -8.74 5.36
CA VAL A 99 -5.65 -10.14 5.54
C VAL A 99 -4.94 -11.11 4.58
N MET A 100 -4.28 -10.60 3.54
CA MET A 100 -3.57 -11.39 2.53
C MET A 100 -2.35 -10.63 1.97
N GLY A 101 -1.61 -11.27 1.07
CA GLY A 101 -0.39 -10.71 0.48
C GLY A 101 0.88 -11.15 1.21
N THR A 102 2.02 -10.81 0.64
CA THR A 102 3.36 -11.07 1.16
C THR A 102 4.27 -9.88 0.87
N ASN A 103 5.49 -9.90 1.37
CA ASN A 103 6.50 -8.88 1.07
C ASN A 103 6.86 -8.78 -0.44
N ARG A 104 6.34 -9.70 -1.27
CA ARG A 104 6.48 -9.66 -2.73
C ARG A 104 5.30 -8.99 -3.43
N THR A 105 4.14 -8.87 -2.75
CA THR A 105 2.96 -8.24 -3.34
C THR A 105 3.21 -6.75 -3.59
N GLY A 106 3.19 -6.33 -4.86
CA GLY A 106 3.52 -4.96 -5.28
C GLY A 106 5.02 -4.65 -5.34
N ALA A 107 5.90 -5.65 -5.12
CA ALA A 107 7.34 -5.46 -5.17
C ALA A 107 7.86 -5.16 -6.59
N GLU A 108 7.08 -5.43 -7.66
CA GLU A 108 7.41 -5.06 -9.04
C GLU A 108 7.53 -3.53 -9.20
N GLU A 109 6.68 -2.76 -8.53
CA GLU A 109 6.78 -1.30 -8.53
C GLU A 109 8.07 -0.86 -7.80
N MET A 110 8.41 -1.51 -6.71
CA MET A 110 9.67 -1.27 -6.00
C MET A 110 10.88 -1.63 -6.86
N ALA A 111 10.84 -2.77 -7.55
CA ALA A 111 11.89 -3.20 -8.48
C ALA A 111 12.07 -2.20 -9.64
N LEU A 112 10.95 -1.64 -10.14
CA LEU A 112 10.98 -0.57 -11.13
C LEU A 112 11.76 0.66 -10.60
N TRP A 113 11.43 1.13 -9.39
CA TRP A 113 12.12 2.29 -8.81
C TRP A 113 13.59 2.00 -8.52
N VAL A 114 13.91 0.81 -8.02
CA VAL A 114 15.31 0.36 -7.81
C VAL A 114 16.11 0.41 -9.11
N GLY A 115 15.57 -0.14 -10.19
CA GLY A 115 16.26 -0.19 -11.48
C GLY A 115 16.37 1.17 -12.18
N GLU A 116 15.32 2.02 -12.08
CA GLU A 116 15.21 3.28 -12.83
C GLU A 116 15.82 4.50 -12.11
N ILE A 117 15.86 4.45 -10.77
CA ILE A 117 16.29 5.60 -9.95
C ILE A 117 17.60 5.29 -9.24
N GLY A 118 17.91 4.01 -9.02
CA GLY A 118 19.03 3.61 -8.17
C GLY A 118 18.67 3.79 -6.70
N ALA A 119 17.58 3.18 -6.25
CA ALA A 119 17.17 3.14 -4.85
C ALA A 119 17.43 1.77 -4.23
N VAL A 120 17.41 1.65 -2.91
CA VAL A 120 17.29 0.38 -2.19
C VAL A 120 15.89 0.29 -1.61
N ALA A 121 15.16 -0.78 -1.95
CA ALA A 121 13.83 -1.01 -1.38
C ALA A 121 13.88 -2.14 -0.33
N VAL A 122 13.14 -1.96 0.77
CA VAL A 122 12.96 -2.94 1.84
C VAL A 122 11.45 -3.15 2.03
N SER A 123 10.96 -4.34 1.69
CA SER A 123 9.55 -4.73 1.80
C SER A 123 9.35 -5.70 2.96
N VAL A 124 8.48 -5.35 3.91
CA VAL A 124 8.24 -6.12 5.13
C VAL A 124 7.14 -7.16 4.95
N GLU A 125 7.36 -8.36 5.50
CA GLU A 125 6.35 -9.40 5.73
C GLU A 125 5.71 -9.16 7.10
N TYR A 126 4.67 -8.34 7.15
CA TYR A 126 3.97 -8.05 8.41
C TYR A 126 2.91 -9.13 8.70
N ARG A 127 2.63 -9.38 9.98
CA ARG A 127 1.60 -10.33 10.40
C ARG A 127 0.20 -9.89 9.95
N LEU A 128 -0.59 -10.86 9.50
CA LEU A 128 -1.90 -10.64 8.90
C LEU A 128 -3.04 -10.90 9.90
N ALA A 129 -4.13 -10.17 9.74
CA ALA A 129 -5.41 -10.44 10.36
C ALA A 129 -6.14 -11.59 9.58
N PRO A 130 -7.08 -12.31 10.20
CA PRO A 130 -7.57 -12.17 11.59
C PRO A 130 -6.65 -12.80 12.64
N GLU A 131 -5.63 -13.58 12.25
CA GLU A 131 -4.76 -14.30 13.19
C GLU A 131 -3.98 -13.32 14.10
N HIS A 132 -3.63 -12.17 13.54
CA HIS A 132 -2.90 -11.11 14.22
C HIS A 132 -3.59 -9.76 13.99
N PRO A 133 -4.65 -9.44 14.77
CA PRO A 133 -5.38 -8.18 14.61
C PRO A 133 -4.54 -6.97 15.01
N HIS A 134 -5.10 -5.75 14.86
CA HIS A 134 -4.48 -4.54 15.35
C HIS A 134 -4.09 -4.68 16.85
N PRO A 135 -2.87 -4.25 17.25
CA PRO A 135 -1.93 -3.42 16.49
C PRO A 135 -0.83 -4.20 15.74
N ALA A 136 -0.89 -5.54 15.64
CA ALA A 136 0.22 -6.34 15.15
C ALA A 136 0.73 -5.90 13.76
N PRO A 137 -0.11 -5.69 12.71
CA PRO A 137 0.38 -5.32 11.39
C PRO A 137 1.16 -4.00 11.38
N VAL A 138 0.64 -2.95 12.02
CA VAL A 138 1.28 -1.63 12.01
C VAL A 138 2.52 -1.58 12.91
N GLU A 139 2.55 -2.32 14.03
CA GLU A 139 3.75 -2.42 14.88
C GLU A 139 4.87 -3.17 14.15
N ASP A 140 4.55 -4.20 13.37
CA ASP A 140 5.52 -4.90 12.53
C ASP A 140 6.08 -3.98 11.45
N CYS A 141 5.23 -3.22 10.77
CA CYS A 141 5.65 -2.23 9.79
C CYS A 141 6.56 -1.16 10.42
N TYR A 142 6.22 -0.69 11.61
CA TYR A 142 7.06 0.29 12.31
C TYR A 142 8.40 -0.32 12.75
N ALA A 143 8.41 -1.54 13.28
CA ALA A 143 9.64 -2.23 13.67
C ALA A 143 10.57 -2.45 12.47
N GLY A 144 10.04 -2.85 11.33
CA GLY A 144 10.79 -3.00 10.08
C GLY A 144 11.35 -1.66 9.57
N LEU A 145 10.60 -0.57 9.69
CA LEU A 145 11.08 0.78 9.36
C LEU A 145 12.24 1.20 10.27
N VAL A 146 12.09 1.00 11.58
CA VAL A 146 13.16 1.29 12.56
C VAL A 146 14.41 0.48 12.25
N TRP A 147 14.26 -0.82 12.00
CA TRP A 147 15.37 -1.69 11.62
C TRP A 147 16.06 -1.20 10.34
N THR A 148 15.29 -0.86 9.31
CA THR A 148 15.80 -0.34 8.03
C THR A 148 16.66 0.92 8.24
N ALA A 149 16.18 1.86 9.03
CA ALA A 149 16.92 3.09 9.33
C ALA A 149 18.18 2.85 10.15
N GLN A 150 18.13 1.93 11.12
CA GLN A 150 19.30 1.55 11.95
C GLN A 150 20.38 0.82 11.16
N HIS A 151 20.02 0.10 10.10
CA HIS A 151 20.94 -0.64 9.24
C HIS A 151 21.19 0.06 7.89
N ALA A 152 20.86 1.37 7.79
CA ALA A 152 20.95 2.13 6.54
C ALA A 152 22.36 2.05 5.92
N GLU A 153 23.42 2.19 6.72
CA GLU A 153 24.80 2.09 6.24
C GLU A 153 25.11 0.70 5.65
N GLU A 154 24.73 -0.38 6.35
CA GLU A 154 24.91 -1.77 5.88
C GLU A 154 24.10 -2.04 4.60
N LEU A 155 22.90 -1.49 4.51
CA LEU A 155 22.03 -1.60 3.34
C LEU A 155 22.50 -0.71 2.17
N GLY A 156 23.42 0.22 2.41
CA GLY A 156 23.87 1.22 1.45
C GLY A 156 22.81 2.30 1.21
N ILE A 157 21.93 2.56 2.19
CA ILE A 157 20.89 3.58 2.15
C ILE A 157 21.40 4.90 2.74
N ASP A 158 21.06 6.00 2.09
CA ASP A 158 21.18 7.35 2.66
C ASP A 158 19.99 7.60 3.60
N PRO A 159 20.20 7.66 4.93
CA PRO A 159 19.11 7.85 5.87
C PRO A 159 18.41 9.22 5.76
N ALA A 160 19.03 10.19 5.09
CA ALA A 160 18.42 11.49 4.82
C ALA A 160 17.45 11.45 3.62
N ARG A 161 17.43 10.36 2.85
CA ARG A 161 16.57 10.14 1.68
C ARG A 161 15.76 8.86 1.82
N LEU A 162 15.13 8.65 2.98
CA LEU A 162 14.26 7.50 3.25
C LEU A 162 12.79 7.90 3.04
N ILE A 163 12.09 7.14 2.21
CA ILE A 163 10.65 7.29 1.98
C ILE A 163 9.91 6.02 2.39
N ILE A 164 8.59 6.13 2.63
CA ILE A 164 7.70 4.99 2.83
C ILE A 164 6.69 4.92 1.69
N ALA A 165 6.39 3.71 1.22
CA ALA A 165 5.44 3.50 0.13
C ALA A 165 4.54 2.30 0.42
N GLY A 166 3.31 2.33 -0.07
CA GLY A 166 2.40 1.20 0.03
C GLY A 166 1.13 1.39 -0.79
N ALA A 167 0.53 0.27 -1.17
CA ALA A 167 -0.71 0.25 -1.94
C ALA A 167 -1.85 -0.37 -1.14
N SER A 168 -3.08 0.17 -1.29
CA SER A 168 -4.27 -0.38 -0.65
C SER A 168 -4.14 -0.42 0.88
N ALA A 169 -4.30 -1.59 1.50
CA ALA A 169 -4.01 -1.80 2.92
C ALA A 169 -2.57 -1.38 3.28
N GLY A 170 -1.59 -1.67 2.39
CA GLY A 170 -0.22 -1.20 2.56
C GLY A 170 -0.11 0.32 2.53
N GLY A 171 -0.92 1.02 1.73
CA GLY A 171 -1.01 2.48 1.76
C GLY A 171 -1.55 3.00 3.10
N GLY A 172 -2.53 2.32 3.68
CA GLY A 172 -3.02 2.59 5.03
C GLY A 172 -1.95 2.34 6.11
N LEU A 173 -1.24 1.20 6.01
CA LEU A 173 -0.13 0.88 6.91
C LEU A 173 1.04 1.85 6.75
N ALA A 174 1.35 2.28 5.52
CA ALA A 174 2.38 3.32 5.29
C ALA A 174 2.01 4.63 5.98
N ALA A 175 0.77 5.09 5.82
CA ALA A 175 0.29 6.30 6.49
C ALA A 175 0.26 6.16 8.02
N GLY A 176 -0.22 5.00 8.53
CA GLY A 176 -0.21 4.70 9.97
C GLY A 176 1.20 4.64 10.55
N THR A 177 2.14 4.02 9.81
CA THR A 177 3.57 3.95 10.19
C THR A 177 4.22 5.33 10.17
N ALA A 178 3.88 6.19 9.19
CA ALA A 178 4.38 7.57 9.15
C ALA A 178 3.87 8.40 10.34
N LEU A 179 2.60 8.22 10.73
CA LEU A 179 2.04 8.80 11.96
C LEU A 179 2.82 8.33 13.19
N MET A 180 3.05 7.01 13.33
CA MET A 180 3.83 6.46 14.45
C MET A 180 5.25 6.98 14.47
N ALA A 181 5.92 7.08 13.32
CA ALA A 181 7.27 7.59 13.23
C ALA A 181 7.36 9.05 13.69
N ARG A 182 6.41 9.90 13.28
CA ARG A 182 6.30 11.27 13.78
C ARG A 182 6.11 11.30 15.30
N ASP A 183 5.12 10.58 15.81
CA ASP A 183 4.69 10.64 17.21
C ASP A 183 5.71 10.02 18.16
N ARG A 184 6.49 9.04 17.70
CA ARG A 184 7.56 8.37 18.46
C ARG A 184 8.94 9.03 18.26
N GLY A 185 9.04 10.07 17.44
CA GLY A 185 10.29 10.81 17.20
C GLY A 185 11.28 10.11 16.25
N GLY A 186 10.78 9.36 15.31
CA GLY A 186 11.56 8.76 14.22
C GLY A 186 11.20 7.31 13.91
N PRO A 187 11.79 6.71 12.84
CA PRO A 187 12.76 7.32 11.91
C PRO A 187 12.20 8.47 11.08
N ALA A 188 13.07 9.40 10.67
CA ALA A 188 12.66 10.49 9.79
C ALA A 188 12.35 9.98 8.38
N LEU A 189 11.20 10.36 7.86
CA LEU A 189 10.76 10.07 6.49
C LEU A 189 10.66 11.38 5.70
N THR A 190 11.19 11.40 4.49
CA THR A 190 11.09 12.58 3.62
C THR A 190 9.78 12.63 2.85
N HIS A 191 9.30 11.47 2.41
CA HIS A 191 8.05 11.36 1.63
C HIS A 191 7.27 10.10 2.03
N GLN A 192 5.95 10.12 1.79
CA GLN A 192 5.09 8.94 1.79
C GLN A 192 4.35 8.84 0.45
N ILE A 193 4.33 7.63 -0.11
CA ILE A 193 3.69 7.32 -1.39
C ILE A 193 2.53 6.37 -1.12
N LEU A 194 1.32 6.87 -1.19
CA LEU A 194 0.10 6.17 -0.81
C LEU A 194 -0.73 5.86 -2.08
N MET A 195 -0.62 4.64 -2.56
CA MET A 195 -1.32 4.19 -3.76
C MET A 195 -2.67 3.58 -3.37
N CYS A 196 -3.78 4.13 -3.85
CA CYS A 196 -5.16 3.72 -3.52
C CYS A 196 -5.34 3.33 -2.03
N PRO A 197 -4.96 4.19 -1.06
CA PRO A 197 -4.77 3.79 0.32
C PRO A 197 -6.09 3.49 1.05
N MET A 198 -6.11 2.40 1.84
CA MET A 198 -7.19 2.00 2.75
C MET A 198 -7.04 2.75 4.08
N LEU A 199 -7.85 3.80 4.34
CA LEU A 199 -7.62 4.76 5.41
C LEU A 199 -8.71 4.83 6.49
N ASP A 200 -9.95 4.45 6.16
CA ASP A 200 -11.12 4.71 7.03
C ASP A 200 -11.95 3.44 7.31
N ASP A 201 -11.84 2.93 8.52
CA ASP A 201 -12.57 1.74 8.98
C ASP A 201 -14.08 1.93 9.13
N ARG A 202 -14.56 3.17 9.13
CA ARG A 202 -15.99 3.49 9.28
C ARG A 202 -16.78 3.11 8.03
N ALA A 203 -16.15 3.12 6.85
CA ALA A 203 -16.78 2.82 5.56
C ALA A 203 -18.10 3.60 5.34
N VAL A 204 -18.09 4.91 5.62
CA VAL A 204 -19.27 5.79 5.56
C VAL A 204 -19.28 6.73 4.37
N THR A 205 -18.21 6.74 3.58
CA THR A 205 -18.13 7.59 2.39
C THR A 205 -19.04 7.08 1.26
N PRO A 206 -19.52 7.94 0.36
CA PRO A 206 -20.26 7.49 -0.82
C PRO A 206 -19.54 6.39 -1.60
N SER A 207 -18.25 6.56 -1.92
CA SER A 207 -17.47 5.57 -2.68
C SER A 207 -17.37 4.21 -1.98
N SER A 208 -17.30 4.18 -0.65
CA SER A 208 -17.25 2.94 0.13
C SER A 208 -18.59 2.18 0.12
N GLN A 209 -19.68 2.78 -0.40
CA GLN A 209 -21.02 2.21 -0.49
C GLN A 209 -21.48 1.95 -1.93
N GLU A 210 -20.78 2.52 -2.93
CA GLU A 210 -21.20 2.49 -4.34
C GLU A 210 -21.00 1.13 -5.01
N LEU A 211 -19.90 0.43 -4.68
CA LEU A 211 -19.52 -0.83 -5.33
C LEU A 211 -20.07 -2.02 -4.54
N ASP A 212 -20.97 -2.77 -5.14
CA ASP A 212 -21.51 -4.03 -4.63
C ASP A 212 -21.33 -5.10 -5.71
N ARG A 213 -20.41 -6.03 -5.50
CA ARG A 213 -19.99 -7.08 -6.46
C ARG A 213 -19.44 -6.51 -7.77
N GLU A 214 -18.81 -5.36 -7.71
CA GLU A 214 -18.16 -4.71 -8.85
C GLU A 214 -16.72 -4.34 -8.51
N GLY A 215 -15.84 -4.48 -9.48
CA GLY A 215 -14.41 -4.23 -9.28
C GLY A 215 -13.69 -5.41 -8.62
N VAL A 216 -12.53 -5.13 -8.03
CA VAL A 216 -11.66 -6.12 -7.36
C VAL A 216 -11.81 -6.08 -5.84
N TRP A 217 -12.04 -4.89 -5.28
CA TRP A 217 -12.23 -4.66 -3.85
C TRP A 217 -13.49 -3.83 -3.63
N ASP A 218 -14.58 -4.52 -3.35
CA ASP A 218 -15.89 -3.93 -3.17
C ASP A 218 -16.18 -3.58 -1.70
N ARG A 219 -17.37 -3.10 -1.44
CA ARG A 219 -17.88 -2.78 -0.10
C ARG A 219 -17.77 -3.98 0.85
N THR A 220 -18.13 -5.18 0.41
CA THR A 220 -18.15 -6.38 1.25
C THR A 220 -16.73 -6.78 1.63
N ALA A 221 -15.80 -6.82 0.67
CA ALA A 221 -14.41 -7.10 0.93
C ALA A 221 -13.79 -6.06 1.89
N ASN A 222 -14.14 -4.78 1.73
CA ASN A 222 -13.70 -3.71 2.63
C ASN A 222 -14.17 -3.92 4.07
N LEU A 223 -15.44 -4.26 4.26
CA LEU A 223 -15.99 -4.54 5.59
C LEU A 223 -15.34 -5.76 6.23
N VAL A 224 -15.07 -6.82 5.45
CA VAL A 224 -14.37 -8.03 5.93
C VAL A 224 -12.95 -7.71 6.35
N GLY A 225 -12.18 -6.98 5.53
CA GLY A 225 -10.80 -6.59 5.88
C GLY A 225 -10.73 -5.79 7.18
N TRP A 226 -11.55 -4.75 7.30
CA TRP A 226 -11.60 -3.95 8.53
C TRP A 226 -12.11 -4.74 9.75
N THR A 227 -13.10 -5.65 9.57
CA THR A 227 -13.59 -6.49 10.67
C THR A 227 -12.55 -7.51 11.10
N ALA A 228 -11.82 -8.12 10.17
CA ALA A 228 -10.72 -9.02 10.48
C ALA A 228 -9.63 -8.31 11.30
N LEU A 229 -9.31 -7.05 10.97
CA LEU A 229 -8.29 -6.27 11.66
C LEU A 229 -8.73 -5.76 13.05
N LEU A 230 -9.99 -5.30 13.19
CA LEU A 230 -10.45 -4.53 14.35
C LEU A 230 -11.52 -5.25 15.19
N GLY A 231 -12.09 -6.34 14.68
CA GLY A 231 -13.21 -7.02 15.35
C GLY A 231 -14.39 -6.09 15.60
N ASP A 232 -14.97 -6.18 16.77
CA ASP A 232 -16.13 -5.37 17.21
C ASP A 232 -15.79 -3.87 17.40
N ALA A 233 -14.51 -3.52 17.47
CA ALA A 233 -14.09 -2.13 17.59
C ALA A 233 -14.24 -1.33 16.29
N ARG A 234 -14.38 -2.00 15.13
CA ARG A 234 -14.54 -1.36 13.81
C ARG A 234 -15.70 -0.34 13.81
N GLY A 235 -15.43 0.85 13.32
CA GLY A 235 -16.40 1.96 13.28
C GLY A 235 -16.65 2.64 14.63
N GLY A 236 -16.16 2.07 15.72
CA GLY A 236 -16.28 2.63 17.07
C GLY A 236 -15.42 3.89 17.29
N PRO A 237 -15.63 4.62 18.41
CA PRO A 237 -14.94 5.87 18.65
C PRO A 237 -13.45 5.72 18.96
N ASP A 238 -13.03 4.58 19.50
CA ASP A 238 -11.69 4.37 20.07
C ASP A 238 -10.71 3.69 19.11
N VAL A 239 -11.06 3.59 17.81
CA VAL A 239 -10.14 3.03 16.80
C VAL A 239 -8.93 3.93 16.64
N SER A 240 -7.74 3.34 16.79
CA SER A 240 -6.46 4.04 16.70
C SER A 240 -6.24 4.68 15.32
N PRO A 241 -5.71 5.90 15.24
CA PRO A 241 -5.29 6.50 13.96
C PRO A 241 -4.14 5.74 13.29
N TYR A 242 -3.42 4.91 14.02
CA TYR A 242 -2.40 4.04 13.41
C TYR A 242 -3.00 2.85 12.67
N ALA A 243 -4.22 2.42 13.05
CA ALA A 243 -4.98 1.44 12.29
C ALA A 243 -5.71 2.08 11.11
N ALA A 244 -6.36 3.21 11.34
CA ALA A 244 -7.20 3.94 10.39
C ALA A 244 -6.75 5.42 10.30
N PRO A 245 -5.79 5.75 9.42
CA PRO A 245 -5.18 7.09 9.36
C PRO A 245 -6.15 8.25 9.12
N ALA A 246 -7.30 8.00 8.50
CA ALA A 246 -8.37 8.99 8.36
C ALA A 246 -8.92 9.50 9.70
N ARG A 247 -8.68 8.80 10.81
CA ARG A 247 -9.08 9.19 12.16
C ARG A 247 -8.11 10.15 12.85
N ALA A 248 -6.88 10.30 12.33
CA ALA A 248 -5.92 11.23 12.91
C ALA A 248 -6.47 12.66 12.88
N GLU A 249 -6.54 13.33 14.00
CA GLU A 249 -7.02 14.72 14.10
C GLU A 249 -5.94 15.71 13.66
N ASP A 250 -4.69 15.44 14.01
CA ASP A 250 -3.52 16.23 13.63
C ASP A 250 -2.66 15.50 12.60
N LEU A 251 -2.50 16.12 11.42
CA LEU A 251 -1.66 15.66 10.32
C LEU A 251 -0.42 16.56 10.12
N THR A 252 -0.16 17.51 11.02
CA THR A 252 1.02 18.37 10.93
C THR A 252 2.31 17.56 11.10
N GLY A 253 3.38 18.01 10.43
CA GLY A 253 4.70 17.37 10.54
C GLY A 253 4.83 16.01 9.84
N LEU A 254 3.81 15.56 9.12
CA LEU A 254 3.92 14.39 8.26
C LEU A 254 4.80 14.68 7.03
N PRO A 255 5.43 13.65 6.43
CA PRO A 255 6.29 13.83 5.26
C PRO A 255 5.50 14.31 4.03
N ALA A 256 6.19 14.90 3.06
CA ALA A 256 5.59 15.23 1.78
C ALA A 256 4.91 14.01 1.17
N THR A 257 3.72 14.17 0.61
CA THR A 257 2.83 13.06 0.31
C THR A 257 2.42 13.02 -1.15
N PHE A 258 2.57 11.85 -1.76
CA PHE A 258 1.91 11.50 -3.01
C PHE A 258 0.73 10.57 -2.70
N ILE A 259 -0.42 10.85 -3.29
CA ILE A 259 -1.60 9.97 -3.23
C ILE A 259 -2.16 9.84 -4.64
N ASP A 260 -2.44 8.61 -5.06
CA ASP A 260 -3.24 8.39 -6.26
C ASP A 260 -4.32 7.32 -6.02
N VAL A 261 -5.43 7.44 -6.73
CA VAL A 261 -6.61 6.60 -6.53
C VAL A 261 -7.46 6.54 -7.81
N GLY A 262 -8.11 5.42 -8.06
CA GLY A 262 -9.09 5.31 -9.15
C GLY A 262 -10.36 6.09 -8.86
N SER A 263 -11.09 6.52 -9.89
CA SER A 263 -12.37 7.21 -9.69
C SER A 263 -13.54 6.26 -9.46
N VAL A 264 -13.37 4.96 -9.68
CA VAL A 264 -14.38 3.93 -9.52
C VAL A 264 -13.85 2.85 -8.57
N GLU A 265 -13.61 3.26 -7.33
CA GLU A 265 -13.14 2.36 -6.28
C GLU A 265 -13.60 2.79 -4.89
N THR A 266 -13.54 1.84 -3.97
CA THR A 266 -14.02 1.97 -2.59
C THR A 266 -13.31 3.09 -1.80
N PHE A 267 -12.01 3.29 -2.03
CA PHE A 267 -11.18 4.24 -1.25
C PHE A 267 -11.09 5.65 -1.84
N ARG A 268 -11.78 5.93 -2.94
CA ARG A 268 -11.74 7.23 -3.63
C ARG A 268 -11.96 8.41 -2.69
N ASP A 269 -13.08 8.42 -1.97
CA ASP A 269 -13.50 9.60 -1.22
C ASP A 269 -12.66 9.80 0.04
N GLU A 270 -12.25 8.73 0.72
CA GLU A 270 -11.37 8.81 1.88
C GLU A 270 -9.95 9.27 1.48
N ALA A 271 -9.45 8.88 0.32
CA ALA A 271 -8.18 9.34 -0.23
C ALA A 271 -8.22 10.84 -0.58
N ILE A 272 -9.33 11.31 -1.19
CA ILE A 272 -9.56 12.73 -1.49
C ILE A 272 -9.60 13.55 -0.18
N ASP A 273 -10.36 13.10 0.81
CA ASP A 273 -10.46 13.81 2.10
C ASP A 273 -9.12 13.85 2.82
N TYR A 274 -8.41 12.73 2.87
CA TYR A 274 -7.10 12.65 3.52
C TYR A 274 -6.08 13.59 2.85
N ALA A 275 -6.02 13.62 1.52
CA ALA A 275 -5.18 14.55 0.75
C ALA A 275 -5.52 16.02 1.07
N ALA A 276 -6.81 16.36 1.12
CA ALA A 276 -7.25 17.70 1.45
C ALA A 276 -6.91 18.10 2.89
N ARG A 277 -7.00 17.17 3.85
CA ARG A 277 -6.64 17.38 5.27
C ARG A 277 -5.13 17.55 5.45
N LEU A 278 -4.31 16.71 4.78
CA LEU A 278 -2.85 16.86 4.74
C LEU A 278 -2.45 18.25 4.24
N SER A 279 -3.03 18.68 3.12
CA SER A 279 -2.75 20.01 2.56
C SER A 279 -3.12 21.15 3.51
N ARG A 280 -4.28 21.06 4.19
CA ARG A 280 -4.68 22.04 5.22
C ARG A 280 -3.75 22.05 6.45
N ALA A 281 -3.15 20.91 6.77
CA ALA A 281 -2.15 20.76 7.83
C ALA A 281 -0.74 21.26 7.42
N GLY A 282 -0.58 21.80 6.20
CA GLY A 282 0.69 22.35 5.71
C GLY A 282 1.64 21.32 5.12
N VAL A 283 1.18 20.08 4.89
CA VAL A 283 1.94 19.04 4.20
C VAL A 283 1.90 19.28 2.69
N LEU A 284 3.03 19.14 2.01
CA LEU A 284 3.09 19.16 0.55
C LEU A 284 2.42 17.90 -0.01
N VAL A 285 1.38 18.06 -0.84
CA VAL A 285 0.60 16.96 -1.40
C VAL A 285 0.56 17.04 -2.91
N GLU A 286 0.87 15.91 -3.57
CA GLU A 286 0.53 15.66 -4.97
C GLU A 286 -0.53 14.59 -5.02
N PHE A 287 -1.69 14.88 -5.63
CA PHE A 287 -2.85 13.98 -5.67
C PHE A 287 -3.30 13.74 -7.10
N HIS A 288 -3.56 12.46 -7.45
CA HIS A 288 -4.08 12.06 -8.75
C HIS A 288 -5.34 11.20 -8.61
N LEU A 289 -6.40 11.58 -9.32
CA LEU A 289 -7.63 10.81 -9.46
C LEU A 289 -7.72 10.25 -10.88
N TRP A 290 -7.62 8.92 -11.02
CA TRP A 290 -7.56 8.24 -12.31
C TRP A 290 -8.97 7.94 -12.83
N PRO A 291 -9.43 8.60 -13.92
CA PRO A 291 -10.81 8.45 -14.39
C PRO A 291 -11.08 7.04 -14.89
N GLY A 292 -12.12 6.38 -14.34
CA GLY A 292 -12.51 5.02 -14.71
C GLY A 292 -11.64 3.92 -14.10
N GLY A 293 -10.60 4.26 -13.31
CA GLY A 293 -9.75 3.30 -12.61
C GLY A 293 -10.51 2.60 -11.49
N PHE A 294 -10.45 1.27 -11.46
CA PHE A 294 -10.90 0.45 -10.33
C PHE A 294 -9.75 0.18 -9.36
N HIS A 295 -10.02 -0.40 -8.19
CA HIS A 295 -8.99 -0.68 -7.18
C HIS A 295 -7.89 -1.61 -7.69
N GLY A 296 -6.63 -1.15 -7.70
CA GLY A 296 -5.48 -1.93 -8.19
C GLY A 296 -5.44 -2.10 -9.71
N PHE A 297 -6.12 -1.26 -10.49
CA PHE A 297 -6.19 -1.37 -11.96
C PHE A 297 -4.82 -1.47 -12.63
N ASP A 298 -3.81 -0.82 -12.09
CA ASP A 298 -2.44 -0.83 -12.60
C ASP A 298 -1.70 -2.17 -12.38
N MET A 299 -2.13 -2.95 -11.40
CA MET A 299 -1.65 -4.30 -11.13
C MET A 299 -2.38 -5.34 -11.99
N PHE A 300 -3.71 -5.24 -12.10
CA PHE A 300 -4.54 -6.19 -12.84
C PHE A 300 -4.55 -5.94 -14.35
N ALA A 301 -4.34 -4.70 -14.77
CA ALA A 301 -4.33 -4.29 -16.19
C ALA A 301 -3.06 -3.49 -16.55
N PRO A 302 -1.84 -4.03 -16.32
CA PRO A 302 -0.59 -3.27 -16.45
C PRO A 302 -0.31 -2.75 -17.86
N GLN A 303 -0.97 -3.32 -18.87
CA GLN A 303 -0.81 -2.92 -20.27
C GLN A 303 -1.80 -1.83 -20.71
N SER A 304 -2.81 -1.49 -19.88
CA SER A 304 -3.74 -0.42 -20.23
C SER A 304 -3.06 0.95 -20.25
N ALA A 305 -3.55 1.84 -21.09
CA ALA A 305 -3.03 3.21 -21.20
C ALA A 305 -3.10 3.94 -19.84
N LEU A 306 -4.17 3.73 -19.08
CA LEU A 306 -4.36 4.34 -17.77
C LEU A 306 -3.33 3.83 -16.74
N ALA A 307 -3.06 2.51 -16.71
CA ALA A 307 -2.07 1.91 -15.82
C ALA A 307 -0.65 2.41 -16.13
N GLN A 308 -0.30 2.49 -17.41
CA GLN A 308 1.00 3.03 -17.83
C GLN A 308 1.16 4.50 -17.43
N ALA A 309 0.11 5.32 -17.59
CA ALA A 309 0.12 6.73 -17.18
C ALA A 309 0.28 6.86 -15.66
N SER A 310 -0.42 6.05 -14.85
CA SER A 310 -0.31 6.11 -13.40
C SER A 310 1.09 5.74 -12.91
N ARG A 311 1.67 4.66 -13.42
CA ARG A 311 3.04 4.22 -13.10
C ARG A 311 4.09 5.24 -13.52
N ALA A 312 3.96 5.82 -14.72
CA ALA A 312 4.87 6.88 -15.17
C ALA A 312 4.80 8.13 -14.28
N THR A 313 3.61 8.50 -13.81
CA THR A 313 3.40 9.63 -12.91
C THR A 313 4.03 9.38 -11.55
N ARG A 314 3.83 8.19 -10.94
CA ARG A 314 4.49 7.79 -9.68
C ARG A 314 6.01 7.80 -9.81
N LEU A 315 6.54 7.16 -10.85
CA LEU A 315 7.99 7.15 -11.12
C LEU A 315 8.53 8.58 -11.29
N GLY A 316 7.80 9.45 -11.98
CA GLY A 316 8.15 10.86 -12.13
C GLY A 316 8.20 11.59 -10.78
N TYR A 317 7.22 11.35 -9.90
CA TYR A 317 7.23 11.90 -8.55
C TYR A 317 8.41 11.39 -7.72
N VAL A 318 8.62 10.07 -7.67
CA VAL A 318 9.70 9.45 -6.88
C VAL A 318 11.08 9.92 -7.37
N ARG A 319 11.28 10.12 -8.68
CA ARG A 319 12.50 10.73 -9.21
C ARG A 319 12.74 12.16 -8.67
N ARG A 320 11.70 12.98 -8.55
CA ARG A 320 11.83 14.34 -7.98
C ARG A 320 12.05 14.30 -6.47
N ALA A 321 11.47 13.33 -5.78
CA ALA A 321 11.54 13.19 -4.34
C ALA A 321 12.91 12.68 -3.85
N LEU A 322 13.57 11.83 -4.64
CA LEU A 322 14.80 11.14 -4.27
C LEU A 322 16.04 11.61 -5.03
N GLY A 323 15.86 12.44 -6.07
CA GLY A 323 16.93 12.99 -6.94
C GLY A 323 17.58 14.25 -6.41
#